data_46b59a2dc4586b98d4a4b5053018fbd9
#
_entry.id   46b59a2dc4586b98d4a4b5053018fbd9
#
_cell.length_a   1.000
_cell.length_b   1.000
_cell.length_c   1.000
_cell.angle_alpha   90.00
_cell.angle_beta   90.00
_cell.angle_gamma   90.00
#
_symmetry.space_group_name_H-M   'P 1'
#
loop_
_entity.id
_entity.type
_entity.pdbx_description
1 polymer ?
#
loop_
_entity_poly.entity_id
_entity_poly.type
_entity_poly.pdbx_seq_one_letter_code
_entity_poly.pdbx_strand_id
1 'polypeptide(L)' 'MKKYKIFVINPGSTSTKLALFENEHKILETNVFHDSSVLLQFPTVNAQLPYRKKLIMDFLSENHIDLSDVDAIVGRGGS' A
#
# COMPACT_ATOMS: atom_id res chain seq x y z
N MET A 1 22.99 15.68 -1.27
CA MET A 1 22.57 14.47 -0.55
C MET A 1 21.46 13.76 -1.31
N LYS A 2 21.62 12.47 -1.47
CA LYS A 2 20.63 11.66 -2.17
C LYS A 2 19.41 11.43 -1.27
N LYS A 3 18.22 11.74 -1.77
CA LYS A 3 16.99 11.45 -1.06
C LYS A 3 16.57 10.03 -1.34
N TYR A 4 16.28 9.30 -0.29
CA TYR A 4 15.85 7.91 -0.36
C TYR A 4 14.35 7.83 -0.06
N LYS A 5 13.59 7.35 -1.02
CA LYS A 5 12.15 7.20 -0.83
C LYS A 5 11.80 5.73 -0.63
N ILE A 6 11.05 5.46 0.42
CA ILE A 6 10.62 4.11 0.77
C ILE A 6 9.10 4.09 0.87
N PHE A 7 8.47 3.17 0.15
CA PHE A 7 7.03 2.98 0.21
C PHE A 7 6.74 1.71 1.00
N VAL A 8 5.97 1.86 2.07
CA VAL A 8 5.63 0.76 2.97
C VAL A 8 4.19 0.34 2.77
N ILE A 9 3.98 -0.95 2.60
CA ILE A 9 2.66 -1.55 2.45
C ILE A 9 2.45 -2.54 3.60
N ASN A 10 1.45 -2.29 4.42
CA ASN A 10 1.15 -3.14 5.57
C ASN A 10 -0.29 -3.63 5.47
N PRO A 11 -0.53 -4.78 4.83
CA PRO A 11 -1.89 -5.30 4.68
C PRO A 11 -2.42 -5.87 5.99
N GLY A 12 -3.62 -5.45 6.36
CA GLY A 12 -4.36 -6.02 7.46
C GLY A 12 -5.51 -6.87 6.94
N SER A 13 -6.38 -7.31 7.84
CA SER A 13 -7.51 -8.17 7.47
C SER A 13 -8.53 -7.44 6.59
N THR A 14 -8.87 -6.20 6.94
CA THR A 14 -9.89 -5.42 6.21
C THR A 14 -9.38 -4.06 5.75
N SER A 15 -8.07 -3.83 5.87
CA SER A 15 -7.48 -2.57 5.43
C SER A 15 -6.03 -2.80 5.03
N THR A 16 -5.48 -1.84 4.30
CA THR A 16 -4.06 -1.82 3.97
C THR A 16 -3.52 -0.46 4.35
N LYS A 17 -2.54 -0.44 5.26
CA LYS A 17 -1.88 0.79 5.64
C LYS A 17 -0.76 1.07 4.65
N LEU A 18 -0.72 2.29 4.13
CA LEU A 18 0.29 2.74 3.19
C LEU A 18 1.03 3.92 3.79
N ALA A 19 2.35 3.94 3.64
CA ALA A 19 3.17 5.04 4.11
C ALA A 19 4.29 5.31 3.13
N LEU A 20 4.60 6.58 2.94
CA LEU A 20 5.73 7.00 2.12
C LEU A 20 6.70 7.75 3.01
N PHE A 21 7.95 7.30 2.99
CA PHE A 21 9.03 7.92 3.75
C PHE A 21 10.05 8.52 2.79
N GLU A 22 10.61 9.66 3.18
CA GLU A 22 11.78 10.23 2.54
C GLU A 22 12.88 10.30 3.60
N ASN A 23 13.89 9.46 3.42
CA ASN A 23 14.89 9.20 4.46
C ASN A 23 14.19 8.72 5.73
N GLU A 24 14.32 9.45 6.84
CA GLU A 24 13.66 9.08 8.11
C GLU A 24 12.34 9.82 8.32
N HIS A 25 11.94 10.67 7.38
CA HIS A 25 10.74 11.47 7.52
C HIS A 25 9.54 10.82 6.85
N LYS A 26 8.49 10.64 7.61
CA LYS A 26 7.22 10.16 7.06
C LYS A 26 6.54 11.32 6.33
N ILE A 27 6.43 11.20 5.02
CA ILE A 27 5.79 12.22 4.20
C ILE A 27 4.28 12.06 4.21
N LEU A 28 3.83 10.80 4.18
CA LEU A 28 2.44 10.48 3.93
C LEU A 28 2.09 9.14 4.57
N GLU A 29 0.91 9.05 5.16
CA GLU A 29 0.40 7.79 5.68
C GLU A 29 -1.11 7.76 5.53
N THR A 30 -1.64 6.62 5.12
CA THR A 30 -3.07 6.44 5.01
C THR A 30 -3.45 4.99 5.25
N ASN A 31 -4.71 4.77 5.60
CA ASN A 31 -5.32 3.44 5.62
C ASN A 31 -6.33 3.37 4.49
N VAL A 32 -6.16 2.37 3.63
CA VAL A 32 -7.13 2.06 2.59
C VAL A 32 -8.02 0.95 3.14
N PHE A 33 -9.28 1.28 3.39
CA PHE A 33 -10.23 0.30 3.91
C PHE A 33 -10.84 -0.49 2.76
N HIS A 34 -10.97 -1.79 2.97
CA HIS A 34 -11.54 -2.70 1.99
C HIS A 34 -12.92 -3.12 2.48
N ASP A 35 -13.87 -3.20 1.55
CA ASP A 35 -15.20 -3.68 1.88
C ASP A 35 -15.10 -5.16 2.25
N SER A 36 -15.48 -5.50 3.48
CA SER A 36 -15.40 -6.87 3.96
C SER A 36 -16.30 -7.81 3.16
N SER A 37 -17.42 -7.31 2.65
CA SER A 37 -18.31 -8.14 1.81
C SER A 37 -17.64 -8.49 0.48
N VAL A 38 -16.81 -7.60 -0.04
CA VAL A 38 -16.02 -7.88 -1.25
C VAL A 38 -14.91 -8.88 -0.94
N LEU A 39 -14.23 -8.71 0.20
CA LEU A 39 -13.16 -9.62 0.58
C LEU A 39 -13.66 -11.05 0.78
N LEU A 40 -14.87 -11.21 1.31
CA LEU A 40 -15.47 -12.51 1.54
C LEU A 40 -15.79 -13.27 0.24
N GLN A 41 -15.85 -12.57 -0.89
CA GLN A 41 -16.07 -13.20 -2.19
C GLN A 41 -14.84 -13.96 -2.69
N PHE A 42 -13.68 -13.67 -2.12
CA PHE A 42 -12.44 -14.31 -2.55
C PHE A 42 -12.16 -15.56 -1.70
N PRO A 43 -11.83 -16.70 -2.32
CA PRO A 43 -11.63 -17.94 -1.59
C PRO A 43 -10.34 -17.97 -0.77
N THR A 44 -9.35 -17.15 -1.13
CA THR A 44 -8.06 -17.13 -0.44
C THR A 44 -7.54 -15.69 -0.34
N VAL A 45 -6.56 -15.48 0.54
CA VAL A 45 -5.89 -14.18 0.66
C VAL A 45 -5.19 -13.82 -0.65
N ASN A 46 -4.59 -14.80 -1.32
CA ASN A 46 -3.92 -14.55 -2.60
C ASN A 46 -4.90 -14.07 -3.67
N ALA A 47 -6.14 -14.54 -3.64
CA ALA A 47 -7.17 -14.09 -4.58
C ALA A 47 -7.55 -12.62 -4.36
N GLN A 48 -7.31 -12.08 -3.16
CA GLN A 48 -7.59 -10.68 -2.86
C GLN A 48 -6.54 -9.72 -3.42
N LEU A 49 -5.36 -10.22 -3.80
CA LEU A 49 -4.23 -9.37 -4.19
C LEU A 49 -4.55 -8.42 -5.35
N PRO A 50 -5.19 -8.87 -6.44
CA PRO A 50 -5.52 -7.94 -7.53
C PRO A 50 -6.44 -6.81 -7.10
N TYR A 51 -7.42 -7.11 -6.25
CA TYR A 51 -8.34 -6.10 -5.71
C TYR A 51 -7.60 -5.08 -4.85
N ARG A 52 -6.77 -5.57 -3.90
CA ARG A 52 -5.99 -4.68 -3.02
C ARG A 52 -4.97 -3.87 -3.82
N LYS A 53 -4.33 -4.50 -4.82
CA LYS A 53 -3.36 -3.82 -5.68
C LYS A 53 -4.00 -2.66 -6.43
N LYS A 54 -5.20 -2.87 -6.96
CA LYS A 54 -5.91 -1.81 -7.69
C LYS A 54 -6.14 -0.59 -6.79
N LEU A 55 -6.58 -0.82 -5.55
CA LEU A 55 -6.83 0.28 -4.63
C LEU A 55 -5.54 1.02 -4.26
N ILE A 56 -4.45 0.29 -4.13
CA ILE A 56 -3.13 0.89 -3.87
C ILE A 56 -2.69 1.74 -5.06
N MET A 57 -2.84 1.22 -6.27
CA MET A 57 -2.46 1.96 -7.48
C MET A 57 -3.32 3.21 -7.66
N ASP A 58 -4.61 3.12 -7.35
CA ASP A 58 -5.49 4.28 -7.40
C ASP A 58 -5.04 5.36 -6.40
N PHE A 59 -4.67 4.95 -5.18
CA PHE A 59 -4.15 5.85 -4.18
C PHE A 59 -2.88 6.55 -4.66
N LEU A 60 -1.96 5.81 -5.25
CA LEU A 60 -0.72 6.37 -5.77
C LEU A 60 -0.99 7.40 -6.85
N SER A 61 -1.91 7.08 -7.76
CA SER A 61 -2.29 7.97 -8.85
C SER A 61 -2.93 9.26 -8.31
N GLU A 62 -3.84 9.13 -7.35
CA GLU A 62 -4.54 10.29 -6.77
C GLU A 62 -3.59 11.23 -6.05
N ASN A 63 -2.50 10.70 -5.50
CA ASN A 63 -1.53 11.49 -4.75
C ASN A 63 -0.30 11.85 -5.59
N HIS A 64 -0.34 11.58 -6.89
CA HIS A 64 0.75 11.88 -7.82
C HIS A 64 2.08 11.23 -7.41
N ILE A 65 1.99 10.02 -6.86
CA ILE A 65 3.17 9.25 -6.47
C ILE A 65 3.54 8.32 -7.62
N ASP A 66 4.76 8.49 -8.14
CA ASP A 66 5.28 7.63 -9.19
C ASP A 66 6.21 6.59 -8.56
N LEU A 67 5.89 5.32 -8.73
CA LEU A 67 6.72 4.25 -8.17
C LEU A 67 8.14 4.25 -8.71
N SER A 68 8.36 4.83 -9.89
CA SER A 68 9.72 4.95 -10.43
C SER A 68 10.60 5.89 -9.59
N ASP A 69 10.00 6.77 -8.81
CA ASP A 69 10.71 7.67 -7.91
C ASP A 69 10.99 7.04 -6.55
N VAL A 70 10.46 5.84 -6.30
CA VAL A 70 10.62 5.15 -5.02
C VAL A 70 11.81 4.21 -5.11
N ASP A 71 12.72 4.33 -4.15
CA ASP A 71 13.95 3.53 -4.14
C ASP A 71 13.73 2.12 -3.61
N ALA A 72 12.77 1.96 -2.70
CA ALA A 72 12.49 0.65 -2.13
C ALA A 72 11.01 0.54 -1.78
N ILE A 73 10.47 -0.67 -1.91
CA ILE A 73 9.12 -1.01 -1.48
C ILE A 73 9.24 -2.07 -0.40
N VAL A 74 8.69 -1.78 0.76
CA VAL A 74 8.72 -2.71 1.90
C VAL A 74 7.31 -3.22 2.14
N GLY A 75 7.13 -4.52 1.99
CA GLY A 75 5.88 -5.17 2.33
C GLY A 75 6.00 -5.81 3.70
N ARG A 76 5.07 -5.50 4.59
CA ARG A 76 4.97 -6.18 5.87
C ARG A 76 3.79 -7.14 5.78
N GLY A 77 4.10 -8.43 5.89
CA GLY A 77 3.04 -9.42 5.92
C GLY A 77 2.24 -9.30 7.19
N GLY A 78 0.95 -9.04 7.03
CA GLY A 78 0.04 -9.18 8.14
C GLY A 78 -0.16 -10.65 8.44
N SER A 79 -0.05 -11.03 9.65
CA SER A 79 -0.39 -12.37 10.06
C SER A 79 -1.88 -12.50 10.28
#